data_70fe9e248e9519696072861d307394b4
#
_entry.id   70fe9e248e9519696072861d307394b4
#
_cell.length_a   1.000
_cell.length_b   1.000
_cell.length_c   1.000
_cell.angle_alpha   90.00
_cell.angle_beta   90.00
_cell.angle_gamma   90.00
#
_symmetry.space_group_name_H-M   'P 1'
#
loop_
_entity.id
_entity.type
_entity.pdbx_description
1 polymer ?
#
loop_
_entity_poly.entity_id
_entity_poly.type
_entity_poly.pdbx_seq_one_letter_code
_entity_poly.pdbx_strand_id
1 'polypeptide(L)'
;SNTTRRSELLNGLWHLGVRQYPVIGSFADVYMKTLDEAYSRWRKKDSRAYVAELIRQYKPDVMLTHDINGEYGHGAHKLCASVAQYCVERTGDEAFMPESAEKWGTWCVKKLYLHLGRENTVTMDWRVPLSSMGGKTGLELAQEAYAFHITQHKTSFAVTDEGRTSNAKFSLVYSSVGEDCIGGDFFEHIS
;
A
#
# COMPACT_ATOMS: atom_id res chain seq x y z
N SER A 1 -17.78 -14.05 -3.06
CA SER A 1 -16.76 -15.01 -2.64
C SER A 1 -15.36 -14.44 -2.84
N ASN A 2 -14.36 -14.94 -2.11
CA ASN A 2 -12.96 -14.50 -2.25
C ASN A 2 -12.45 -14.66 -3.69
N THR A 3 -12.90 -15.68 -4.40
CA THR A 3 -12.56 -15.93 -5.81
C THR A 3 -13.04 -14.79 -6.72
N THR A 4 -14.25 -14.30 -6.52
CA THR A 4 -14.80 -13.18 -7.29
C THR A 4 -13.99 -11.92 -7.08
N ARG A 5 -13.70 -11.53 -5.83
CA ARG A 5 -12.91 -10.34 -5.51
C ARG A 5 -11.47 -10.42 -6.03
N ARG A 6 -10.89 -11.61 -6.01
CA ARG A 6 -9.57 -11.83 -6.60
C ARG A 6 -9.58 -11.60 -8.11
N SER A 7 -10.59 -12.11 -8.83
CA SER A 7 -10.73 -11.88 -10.26
C SER A 7 -10.96 -10.41 -10.59
N GLU A 8 -11.77 -9.71 -9.80
CA GLU A 8 -11.98 -8.27 -9.93
C GLU A 8 -10.67 -7.48 -9.76
N LEU A 9 -9.88 -7.79 -8.74
CA LEU A 9 -8.56 -7.19 -8.52
C LEU A 9 -7.63 -7.41 -9.71
N LEU A 10 -7.53 -8.65 -10.20
CA LEU A 10 -6.65 -8.98 -11.31
C LEU A 10 -7.06 -8.27 -12.61
N ASN A 11 -8.36 -8.14 -12.88
CA ASN A 11 -8.86 -7.41 -14.03
C ASN A 11 -8.53 -5.91 -13.93
N GLY A 12 -8.72 -5.30 -12.76
CA GLY A 12 -8.35 -3.90 -12.53
C GLY A 12 -6.85 -3.66 -12.70
N LEU A 13 -6.00 -4.50 -12.11
CA LEU A 13 -4.54 -4.41 -12.25
C LEU A 13 -4.10 -4.58 -13.70
N TRP A 14 -4.68 -5.56 -14.41
CA TRP A 14 -4.39 -5.77 -15.83
C TRP A 14 -4.73 -4.54 -16.67
N HIS A 15 -5.87 -3.91 -16.38
CA HIS A 15 -6.29 -2.67 -17.04
C HIS A 15 -5.29 -1.53 -16.82
N LEU A 16 -4.74 -1.41 -15.62
CA LEU A 16 -3.69 -0.45 -15.27
C LEU A 16 -2.30 -0.77 -15.88
N GLY A 17 -2.17 -1.86 -16.61
CA GLY A 17 -0.89 -2.25 -17.19
C GLY A 17 0.02 -3.07 -16.27
N VAL A 18 -0.43 -3.44 -15.08
CA VAL A 18 0.32 -4.33 -14.18
C VAL A 18 0.31 -5.75 -14.75
N ARG A 19 1.49 -6.27 -15.07
CA ARG A 19 1.67 -7.59 -15.71
C ARG A 19 2.22 -8.66 -14.77
N GLN A 20 2.74 -8.25 -13.61
CA GLN A 20 3.15 -9.18 -12.58
C GLN A 20 1.97 -9.56 -11.70
N TYR A 21 1.90 -10.85 -11.35
CA TYR A 21 0.85 -11.34 -10.47
C TYR A 21 1.05 -10.81 -9.05
N PRO A 22 0.04 -10.17 -8.43
CA PRO A 22 0.19 -9.65 -7.08
C PRO A 22 0.30 -10.78 -6.06
N VAL A 23 1.05 -10.54 -4.98
CA VAL A 23 1.06 -11.45 -3.84
C VAL A 23 -0.23 -11.28 -3.06
N ILE A 24 -1.04 -12.32 -3.01
CA ILE A 24 -2.31 -12.33 -2.29
C ILE A 24 -2.15 -13.19 -1.05
N GLY A 25 -2.20 -12.54 0.13
CA GLY A 25 -2.09 -13.21 1.42
C GLY A 25 -3.29 -14.12 1.73
N SER A 26 -3.08 -15.04 2.66
CA SER A 26 -4.11 -15.97 3.14
C SER A 26 -4.98 -15.40 4.27
N PHE A 27 -4.79 -14.13 4.64
CA PHE A 27 -5.58 -13.48 5.68
C PHE A 27 -7.03 -13.28 5.25
N ALA A 28 -7.95 -13.64 6.14
CA ALA A 28 -9.37 -13.55 5.83
C ALA A 28 -9.83 -12.10 5.66
N ASP A 29 -10.51 -11.82 4.54
CA ASP A 29 -11.13 -10.52 4.29
C ASP A 29 -12.46 -10.44 5.04
N VAL A 30 -12.40 -9.92 6.25
CA VAL A 30 -13.56 -9.71 7.13
C VAL A 30 -13.53 -8.29 7.65
N TYR A 31 -14.71 -7.69 7.86
CA TYR A 31 -14.79 -6.36 8.46
C TYR A 31 -14.30 -6.38 9.90
N MET A 32 -13.45 -5.44 10.23
CA MET A 32 -12.89 -5.20 11.57
C MET A 32 -12.93 -3.71 11.85
N LYS A 33 -13.37 -3.32 13.02
CA LYS A 33 -13.55 -1.91 13.38
C LYS A 33 -12.29 -1.29 14.00
N THR A 34 -11.55 -2.08 14.77
CA THR A 34 -10.39 -1.59 15.53
C THR A 34 -9.11 -2.30 15.13
N LEU A 35 -7.97 -1.69 15.46
CA LEU A 35 -6.66 -2.30 15.28
C LEU A 35 -6.50 -3.57 16.14
N ASP A 36 -7.01 -3.55 17.36
CA ASP A 36 -6.93 -4.70 18.27
C ASP A 36 -7.74 -5.88 17.74
N GLU A 37 -8.93 -5.62 17.20
CA GLU A 37 -9.73 -6.64 16.53
C GLU A 37 -8.98 -7.22 15.32
N ALA A 38 -8.34 -6.38 14.52
CA ALA A 38 -7.54 -6.81 13.38
C ALA A 38 -6.35 -7.67 13.81
N TYR A 39 -5.65 -7.27 14.85
CA TYR A 39 -4.55 -8.07 15.41
C TYR A 39 -5.01 -9.38 16.05
N SER A 40 -6.20 -9.43 16.60
CA SER A 40 -6.79 -10.67 17.11
C SER A 40 -7.10 -11.65 15.96
N ARG A 41 -7.64 -11.13 14.84
CA ARG A 41 -8.02 -11.94 13.67
C ARG A 41 -6.85 -12.41 12.82
N TRP A 42 -5.92 -11.50 12.54
CA TRP A 42 -4.78 -11.77 11.67
C TRP A 42 -3.48 -12.10 12.43
N ARG A 43 -3.56 -12.21 13.75
CA ARG A 43 -2.46 -12.51 14.66
C ARG A 43 -1.24 -11.61 14.41
N LYS A 44 -0.97 -10.75 15.37
CA LYS A 44 0.08 -9.71 15.30
C LYS A 44 1.45 -10.25 14.85
N LYS A 45 1.83 -11.43 15.37
CA LYS A 45 3.08 -12.09 15.01
C LYS A 45 3.10 -12.50 13.55
N ASP A 46 2.02 -13.13 13.09
CA ASP A 46 1.95 -13.69 11.73
C ASP A 46 1.89 -12.59 10.66
N SER A 47 1.11 -11.52 10.91
CA SER A 47 1.04 -10.38 9.99
C SER A 47 2.38 -9.66 9.85
N ARG A 48 3.14 -9.50 10.96
CA ARG A 48 4.48 -8.92 10.95
C ARG A 48 5.48 -9.82 10.22
N ALA A 49 5.45 -11.13 10.49
CA ALA A 49 6.32 -12.09 9.83
C ALA A 49 6.09 -12.11 8.32
N TYR A 50 4.82 -12.10 7.90
CA TYR A 50 4.44 -12.07 6.50
C TYR A 50 4.96 -10.84 5.77
N VAL A 51 4.75 -9.65 6.32
CA VAL A 51 5.20 -8.40 5.69
C VAL A 51 6.73 -8.31 5.69
N ALA A 52 7.40 -8.70 6.77
CA ALA A 52 8.87 -8.71 6.83
C ALA A 52 9.47 -9.67 5.78
N GLU A 53 8.89 -10.85 5.60
CA GLU A 53 9.33 -11.80 4.56
C GLU A 53 9.15 -11.21 3.16
N LEU A 54 8.01 -10.57 2.86
CA LEU A 54 7.77 -9.91 1.58
C LEU A 54 8.75 -8.76 1.32
N ILE A 55 9.04 -7.93 2.32
CA ILE A 55 10.05 -6.86 2.19
C ILE A 55 11.40 -7.44 1.80
N ARG A 56 11.85 -8.51 2.45
CA ARG A 56 13.13 -9.14 2.14
C ARG A 56 13.14 -9.87 0.81
N GLN A 57 12.04 -10.49 0.44
CA GLN A 57 11.92 -11.20 -0.82
C GLN A 57 11.90 -10.25 -2.03
N TYR A 58 11.16 -9.15 -1.94
CA TYR A 58 10.95 -8.24 -3.08
C TYR A 58 11.85 -7.00 -3.05
N LYS A 59 12.47 -6.70 -1.92
CA LYS A 59 13.45 -5.63 -1.74
C LYS A 59 12.98 -4.26 -2.28
N PRO A 60 11.80 -3.78 -1.86
CA PRO A 60 11.28 -2.51 -2.34
C PRO A 60 12.09 -1.35 -1.77
N ASP A 61 12.43 -0.37 -2.61
CA ASP A 61 12.98 0.90 -2.16
C ASP A 61 11.91 1.78 -1.53
N VAL A 62 10.73 1.80 -2.11
CA VAL A 62 9.58 2.59 -1.65
C VAL A 62 8.41 1.69 -1.35
N MET A 63 7.75 1.95 -0.23
CA MET A 63 6.50 1.31 0.14
C MET A 63 5.39 2.35 0.33
N LEU A 64 4.19 2.01 -0.13
CA LEU A 64 2.97 2.77 0.11
C LEU A 64 1.96 1.86 0.80
N THR A 65 1.25 2.41 1.78
CA THR A 65 0.20 1.66 2.47
C THR A 65 -0.93 2.59 2.93
N HIS A 66 -1.87 2.03 3.66
CA HIS A 66 -3.08 2.69 4.14
C HIS A 66 -2.80 3.81 5.16
N ASP A 67 -3.82 4.64 5.41
CA ASP A 67 -3.85 5.59 6.53
C ASP A 67 -3.72 4.85 7.87
N ILE A 68 -2.94 5.40 8.79
CA ILE A 68 -2.79 4.87 10.15
C ILE A 68 -4.12 4.80 10.92
N ASN A 69 -5.05 5.69 10.62
CA ASN A 69 -6.39 5.69 11.18
C ASN A 69 -7.35 4.74 10.44
N GLY A 70 -6.89 4.16 9.35
CA GLY A 70 -7.65 3.33 8.43
C GLY A 70 -8.63 4.15 7.62
N GLU A 71 -8.59 4.05 6.30
CA GLU A 71 -9.61 4.63 5.44
C GLU A 71 -10.97 4.10 5.89
N TYR A 72 -11.92 4.99 6.11
CA TYR A 72 -13.26 4.66 6.62
C TYR A 72 -13.26 4.00 8.01
N GLY A 73 -12.15 4.10 8.76
CA GLY A 73 -12.01 3.51 10.09
C GLY A 73 -11.84 1.99 10.11
N HIS A 74 -11.55 1.37 8.97
CA HIS A 74 -11.43 -0.09 8.85
C HIS A 74 -10.16 -0.62 9.56
N GLY A 75 -10.34 -1.61 10.46
CA GLY A 75 -9.25 -2.15 11.29
C GLY A 75 -8.15 -2.84 10.48
N ALA A 76 -8.47 -3.52 9.36
CA ALA A 76 -7.45 -4.12 8.50
C ALA A 76 -6.54 -3.07 7.86
N HIS A 77 -7.06 -1.90 7.46
CA HIS A 77 -6.26 -0.81 6.94
C HIS A 77 -5.30 -0.27 8.00
N LYS A 78 -5.79 -0.08 9.24
CA LYS A 78 -4.95 0.31 10.40
C LYS A 78 -3.84 -0.71 10.66
N LEU A 79 -4.15 -2.00 10.54
CA LEU A 79 -3.17 -3.07 10.72
C LEU A 79 -2.11 -3.01 9.62
N CYS A 80 -2.48 -2.86 8.35
CA CYS A 80 -1.53 -2.76 7.25
C CYS A 80 -0.54 -1.61 7.48
N ALA A 81 -1.03 -0.41 7.84
CA ALA A 81 -0.18 0.74 8.16
C ALA A 81 0.74 0.47 9.36
N SER A 82 0.19 -0.07 10.47
CA SER A 82 0.95 -0.36 11.68
C SER A 82 2.03 -1.43 11.47
N VAL A 83 1.73 -2.47 10.69
CA VAL A 83 2.69 -3.54 10.40
C VAL A 83 3.78 -3.06 9.45
N ALA A 84 3.43 -2.28 8.41
CA ALA A 84 4.42 -1.71 7.51
C ALA A 84 5.42 -0.83 8.26
N GLN A 85 4.96 0.11 9.10
CA GLN A 85 5.84 0.96 9.91
C GLN A 85 6.74 0.13 10.84
N TYR A 86 6.19 -0.90 11.48
CA TYR A 86 6.97 -1.79 12.35
C TYR A 86 8.06 -2.54 11.60
N CYS A 87 7.79 -2.99 10.38
CA CYS A 87 8.71 -3.84 9.61
C CYS A 87 9.82 -3.03 8.92
N VAL A 88 9.50 -1.85 8.33
CA VAL A 88 10.51 -1.06 7.59
C VAL A 88 11.70 -0.64 8.44
N GLU A 89 11.48 -0.41 9.74
CA GLU A 89 12.54 -0.06 10.69
C GLU A 89 13.45 -1.24 11.07
N ARG A 90 13.04 -2.48 10.75
CA ARG A 90 13.65 -3.71 11.33
C ARG A 90 14.14 -4.71 10.31
N THR A 91 13.67 -4.67 9.08
CA THR A 91 14.03 -5.69 8.07
C THR A 91 15.48 -5.62 7.60
N GLY A 92 16.18 -4.52 7.91
CA GLY A 92 17.64 -4.39 7.74
C GLY A 92 18.48 -5.12 8.79
N ASP A 93 17.87 -5.53 9.92
CA ASP A 93 18.55 -6.25 11.00
C ASP A 93 18.37 -7.77 10.82
N GLU A 94 19.48 -8.50 10.75
CA GLU A 94 19.46 -9.97 10.62
C GLU A 94 18.91 -10.67 11.86
N ALA A 95 19.00 -10.04 13.05
CA ALA A 95 18.44 -10.57 14.28
C ALA A 95 16.90 -10.49 14.32
N PHE A 96 16.30 -9.62 13.51
CA PHE A 96 14.86 -9.53 13.38
C PHE A 96 14.33 -10.63 12.47
N MET A 97 13.57 -11.59 13.02
CA MET A 97 13.05 -12.74 12.27
C MET A 97 14.16 -13.47 11.47
N PRO A 98 15.12 -14.08 12.16
CA PRO A 98 16.36 -14.59 11.57
C PRO A 98 16.14 -15.63 10.46
N GLU A 99 15.12 -16.48 10.58
CA GLU A 99 14.76 -17.45 9.52
C GLU A 99 14.46 -16.78 8.16
N SER A 100 13.77 -15.64 8.22
CA SER A 100 13.48 -14.85 7.02
C SER A 100 14.73 -14.13 6.50
N ALA A 101 15.62 -13.68 7.40
CA ALA A 101 16.88 -13.06 7.04
C ALA A 101 17.84 -14.08 6.39
N GLU A 102 17.93 -15.28 6.93
CA GLU A 102 18.72 -16.38 6.35
C GLU A 102 18.24 -16.75 4.95
N LYS A 103 16.92 -16.83 4.76
CA LYS A 103 16.32 -17.24 3.49
C LYS A 103 16.44 -16.20 2.37
N TRP A 104 16.25 -14.91 2.68
CA TRP A 104 16.12 -13.86 1.69
C TRP A 104 17.20 -12.76 1.76
N GLY A 105 18.03 -12.78 2.80
CA GLY A 105 18.91 -11.68 3.17
C GLY A 105 18.15 -10.56 3.90
N THR A 106 18.87 -9.55 4.35
CA THR A 106 18.30 -8.33 4.92
C THR A 106 17.95 -7.32 3.84
N TRP A 107 17.03 -6.39 4.15
CA TRP A 107 16.73 -5.28 3.27
C TRP A 107 16.31 -4.04 4.07
N CYS A 108 16.92 -2.90 3.73
CA CYS A 108 16.54 -1.59 4.27
C CYS A 108 15.64 -0.89 3.25
N VAL A 109 14.36 -0.79 3.55
CA VAL A 109 13.45 0.05 2.77
C VAL A 109 13.90 1.50 2.88
N LYS A 110 13.93 2.23 1.78
CA LYS A 110 14.36 3.63 1.77
C LYS A 110 13.28 4.57 2.25
N LYS A 111 12.04 4.35 1.82
CA LYS A 111 10.91 5.21 2.19
C LYS A 111 9.62 4.44 2.42
N LEU A 112 8.81 4.90 3.38
CA LEU A 112 7.44 4.45 3.58
C LEU A 112 6.50 5.65 3.59
N TYR A 113 5.47 5.58 2.77
CA TYR A 113 4.39 6.54 2.71
C TYR A 113 3.08 5.95 3.20
N LEU A 114 2.33 6.72 3.98
CA LEU A 114 0.95 6.39 4.37
C LEU A 114 -0.02 7.27 3.60
N HIS A 115 -1.12 6.67 3.17
CA HIS A 115 -2.23 7.39 2.57
C HIS A 115 -2.86 8.39 3.56
N LEU A 116 -3.31 9.54 3.08
CA LEU A 116 -4.04 10.57 3.82
C LEU A 116 -3.31 11.20 5.03
N GLY A 117 -2.02 11.06 5.17
CA GLY A 117 -1.27 11.77 6.20
C GLY A 117 -1.34 13.30 6.02
N ARG A 118 -0.90 14.04 7.05
CA ARG A 118 -1.01 15.50 7.09
C ARG A 118 0.33 16.23 7.06
N GLU A 119 1.40 15.53 7.36
CA GLU A 119 2.76 16.08 7.43
C GLU A 119 3.64 15.44 6.36
N ASN A 120 4.67 16.13 5.89
CA ASN A 120 5.60 15.65 4.85
C ASN A 120 4.84 15.06 3.65
N THR A 121 3.92 15.85 3.08
CA THR A 121 2.96 15.33 2.10
C THR A 121 3.50 15.37 0.69
N VAL A 122 3.29 14.27 -0.02
CA VAL A 122 3.36 14.16 -1.48
C VAL A 122 1.94 14.15 -2.03
N THR A 123 1.66 15.03 -2.98
CA THR A 123 0.39 15.03 -3.71
C THR A 123 0.66 14.68 -5.17
N MET A 124 0.21 13.50 -5.58
CA MET A 124 0.37 13.04 -6.95
C MET A 124 -0.59 13.79 -7.88
N ASP A 125 -0.07 14.35 -8.96
CA ASP A 125 -0.91 14.94 -10.00
C ASP A 125 -1.45 13.84 -10.92
N TRP A 126 -2.65 13.39 -10.64
CA TRP A 126 -3.33 12.35 -11.41
C TRP A 126 -3.99 12.85 -12.70
N ARG A 127 -3.92 14.15 -12.96
CA ARG A 127 -4.55 14.79 -14.15
C ARG A 127 -3.58 15.00 -15.31
N VAL A 128 -2.31 14.71 -15.11
CA VAL A 128 -1.31 14.74 -16.19
C VAL A 128 -1.56 13.59 -17.16
N PRO A 129 -1.69 13.86 -18.47
CA PRO A 129 -1.84 12.82 -19.48
C PRO A 129 -0.59 11.93 -19.57
N LEU A 130 -0.78 10.62 -19.58
CA LEU A 130 0.27 9.62 -19.66
C LEU A 130 0.42 9.16 -21.12
N SER A 131 1.53 9.49 -21.77
CA SER A 131 1.81 9.11 -23.16
C SER A 131 1.83 7.59 -23.35
N SER A 132 2.36 6.85 -22.36
CA SER A 132 2.38 5.38 -22.35
C SER A 132 1.00 4.72 -22.27
N MET A 133 -0.03 5.51 -21.89
CA MET A 133 -1.41 5.06 -21.74
C MET A 133 -2.38 5.72 -22.72
N GLY A 134 -1.85 6.12 -23.88
CA GLY A 134 -2.66 6.73 -24.96
C GLY A 134 -3.19 8.12 -24.63
N GLY A 135 -2.54 8.85 -23.73
CA GLY A 135 -2.94 10.19 -23.31
C GLY A 135 -4.00 10.23 -22.21
N LYS A 136 -4.42 9.09 -21.67
CA LYS A 136 -5.29 9.03 -20.49
C LYS A 136 -4.55 9.51 -19.25
N THR A 137 -5.27 10.13 -18.35
CA THR A 137 -4.76 10.55 -17.03
C THR A 137 -4.76 9.39 -16.05
N GLY A 138 -3.95 9.49 -14.99
CA GLY A 138 -3.96 8.51 -13.91
C GLY A 138 -5.33 8.38 -13.23
N LEU A 139 -6.07 9.48 -13.10
CA LEU A 139 -7.42 9.49 -12.53
C LEU A 139 -8.41 8.71 -13.41
N GLU A 140 -8.43 8.95 -14.72
CA GLU A 140 -9.29 8.21 -15.65
C GLU A 140 -9.00 6.71 -15.61
N LEU A 141 -7.72 6.33 -15.66
CA LEU A 141 -7.30 4.93 -15.57
C LEU A 141 -7.71 4.27 -14.26
N ALA A 142 -7.56 4.98 -13.14
CA ALA A 142 -7.95 4.46 -11.82
C ALA A 142 -9.47 4.27 -11.72
N GLN A 143 -10.26 5.20 -12.26
CA GLN A 143 -11.73 5.09 -12.33
C GLN A 143 -12.17 3.92 -13.22
N GLU A 144 -11.57 3.76 -14.39
CA GLU A 144 -11.82 2.62 -15.27
C GLU A 144 -11.42 1.28 -14.61
N ALA A 145 -10.28 1.23 -13.93
CA ALA A 145 -9.84 0.04 -13.21
C ALA A 145 -10.78 -0.31 -12.04
N TYR A 146 -11.27 0.69 -11.33
CA TYR A 146 -12.22 0.48 -10.24
C TYR A 146 -13.57 -0.07 -10.75
N ALA A 147 -13.96 0.21 -11.99
CA ALA A 147 -15.16 -0.34 -12.59
C ALA A 147 -15.19 -1.88 -12.64
N PHE A 148 -14.03 -2.53 -12.60
CA PHE A 148 -13.94 -3.99 -12.49
C PHE A 148 -14.28 -4.54 -11.10
N HIS A 149 -14.31 -3.70 -10.05
CA HIS A 149 -14.66 -4.08 -8.68
C HIS A 149 -16.18 -4.10 -8.45
N ILE A 150 -16.90 -4.89 -9.23
CA ILE A 150 -18.37 -4.96 -9.28
C ILE A 150 -18.98 -5.20 -7.90
N THR A 151 -18.36 -6.05 -7.08
CA THR A 151 -18.83 -6.34 -5.72
C THR A 151 -18.71 -5.14 -4.77
N GLN A 152 -17.93 -4.11 -5.12
CA GLN A 152 -17.72 -2.90 -4.35
C GLN A 152 -18.60 -1.72 -4.77
N HIS A 153 -19.27 -1.79 -5.92
CA HIS A 153 -20.12 -0.70 -6.45
C HIS A 153 -21.31 -0.32 -5.55
N LYS A 154 -21.61 -1.15 -4.56
CA LYS A 154 -22.67 -0.84 -3.56
C LYS A 154 -22.18 0.04 -2.41
N THR A 155 -20.89 0.33 -2.36
CA THR A 155 -20.30 1.22 -1.35
C THR A 155 -20.37 2.67 -1.82
N SER A 156 -20.27 3.62 -0.88
CA SER A 156 -20.16 5.05 -1.20
C SER A 156 -18.75 5.47 -1.63
N PHE A 157 -17.84 4.53 -1.88
CA PHE A 157 -16.49 4.81 -2.32
C PHE A 157 -16.47 5.30 -3.76
N ALA A 158 -15.70 6.35 -4.00
CA ALA A 158 -15.39 6.84 -5.35
C ALA A 158 -13.88 7.08 -5.47
N VAL A 159 -13.33 6.76 -6.63
CA VAL A 159 -11.95 7.12 -6.97
C VAL A 159 -11.90 8.63 -7.27
N THR A 160 -11.16 9.37 -6.47
CA THR A 160 -11.04 10.83 -6.58
C THR A 160 -9.64 11.31 -6.15
N ASP A 161 -9.16 12.36 -6.77
CA ASP A 161 -7.95 13.10 -6.39
C ASP A 161 -8.26 14.30 -5.48
N GLU A 162 -9.52 14.53 -5.16
CA GLU A 162 -10.01 15.67 -4.38
C GLU A 162 -10.64 15.27 -3.05
N GLY A 163 -10.81 16.26 -2.18
CA GLY A 163 -11.52 16.10 -0.92
C GLY A 163 -10.71 15.40 0.18
N ARG A 164 -11.43 15.04 1.25
CA ARG A 164 -10.83 14.50 2.48
C ARG A 164 -10.25 13.09 2.29
N THR A 165 -10.77 12.33 1.36
CA THR A 165 -10.36 10.96 1.06
C THR A 165 -9.66 10.83 -0.29
N SER A 166 -8.99 11.92 -0.73
CA SER A 166 -8.24 11.96 -1.98
C SER A 166 -7.24 10.80 -2.07
N ASN A 167 -7.31 10.04 -3.13
CA ASN A 167 -6.37 8.94 -3.41
C ASN A 167 -4.98 9.43 -3.88
N ALA A 168 -4.82 10.75 -4.06
CA ALA A 168 -3.58 11.36 -4.53
C ALA A 168 -2.63 11.82 -3.39
N LYS A 169 -3.07 11.79 -2.12
CA LYS A 169 -2.34 12.35 -0.96
C LYS A 169 -1.69 11.27 -0.12
N PHE A 170 -0.38 11.43 0.09
CA PHE A 170 0.42 10.53 0.91
C PHE A 170 1.35 11.33 1.83
N SER A 171 1.76 10.74 2.94
CA SER A 171 2.74 11.32 3.86
C SER A 171 3.93 10.41 4.05
N LEU A 172 5.13 10.96 3.96
CA LEU A 172 6.37 10.28 4.31
C LEU A 172 6.41 10.08 5.84
N VAL A 173 6.44 8.83 6.29
CA VAL A 173 6.48 8.49 7.73
C VAL A 173 7.77 7.77 8.14
N TYR A 174 8.53 7.30 7.17
CA TYR A 174 9.85 6.72 7.37
C TYR A 174 10.73 7.03 6.15
N SER A 175 11.95 7.44 6.41
CA SER A 175 12.99 7.58 5.40
C SER A 175 14.37 7.27 5.98
N SER A 176 15.14 6.48 5.26
CA SER A 176 16.58 6.25 5.52
C SER A 176 17.48 7.11 4.62
N VAL A 177 16.89 7.92 3.73
CA VAL A 177 17.60 8.72 2.71
C VAL A 177 17.36 10.22 2.84
N GLY A 178 16.73 10.66 3.90
CA GLY A 178 16.38 12.07 4.16
C GLY A 178 14.92 12.40 3.89
N GLU A 179 14.51 13.61 4.28
CA GLU A 179 13.16 14.12 4.06
C GLU A 179 12.96 14.56 2.61
N ASP A 180 11.74 14.51 2.13
CA ASP A 180 11.38 15.06 0.83
C ASP A 180 11.46 16.59 0.89
N CYS A 181 12.12 17.20 -0.08
CA CYS A 181 12.27 18.66 -0.19
C CYS A 181 11.26 19.26 -1.16
N ILE A 182 10.92 18.53 -2.24
CA ILE A 182 10.02 18.98 -3.29
C ILE A 182 8.62 18.39 -3.07
N GLY A 183 8.54 17.13 -2.64
CA GLY A 183 7.27 16.42 -2.41
C GLY A 183 6.47 16.16 -3.68
N GLY A 184 7.14 16.09 -4.85
CA GLY A 184 6.49 15.91 -6.15
C GLY A 184 6.26 14.45 -6.53
N ASP A 185 7.06 13.53 -5.97
CA ASP A 185 6.94 12.10 -6.21
C ASP A 185 7.47 11.28 -5.02
N PHE A 186 7.46 9.97 -5.15
CA PHE A 186 7.90 9.04 -4.11
C PHE A 186 9.39 8.69 -4.17
N PHE A 187 10.12 9.14 -5.20
CA PHE A 187 11.47 8.67 -5.50
C PHE A 187 12.56 9.70 -5.22
N GLU A 188 12.20 10.82 -4.61
CA GLU A 188 13.16 11.84 -4.20
C GLU A 188 14.26 11.22 -3.32
N HIS A 189 15.55 11.51 -3.61
CA HIS A 189 16.74 10.94 -2.99
C HIS A 189 16.94 9.42 -3.20
N ILE A 190 16.23 8.79 -4.12
CA ILE A 190 16.43 7.40 -4.50
C ILE A 190 17.21 7.36 -5.81
N SER A 191 18.44 6.89 -5.73
CA SER A 191 19.36 6.70 -6.86
C SER A 191 19.46 5.23 -7.23
#